data_b233a6b3ddc07b803bb4c73df875e11b
#
_entry.id   b233a6b3ddc07b803bb4c73df875e11b
#
_cell.length_a   1.000
_cell.length_b   1.000
_cell.length_c   1.000
_cell.angle_alpha   90.00
_cell.angle_beta   90.00
_cell.angle_gamma   90.00
#
_symmetry.space_group_name_H-M   'P 1'
#
loop_
_entity.id
_entity.type
_entity.pdbx_description
1 polymer ?
#
loop_
_entity_poly.entity_id
_entity_poly.type
_entity_poly.pdbx_seq_one_letter_code
_entity_poly.pdbx_strand_id
1 'polypeptide(L)'
;MSVMMGNDQEDALRNKLVAQLTYESDYQFAKAPDPPNVTAVVGDGQVTLYWDRSAENTADKYMGNITNGADLNDFEGYKVYRATDFEFNDAYTITDGDGNATFLEAYVQNGVKAQWDLIDGKSGWHPVDLNGIKFNLGDESGLVHSYVDNNVVNGQRYYYAVVSYDYGGDLTNNIIPSDSPMKLRVNSLTGVVTLGPNVVEVVPSPPSAGYVEASYSGDMVDHVSGSSSGEVFLEIIDPMIVKDAHTYQITFEDTSFLNQQGLAGYDTVTTKSYT
;
A
#
# COMPACT_ATOMS: atom_id res chain seq x y z
N MET A 1 18.01 34.28 -8.87
CA MET A 1 19.32 33.79 -8.37
C MET A 1 19.03 32.95 -7.13
N SER A 2 19.29 31.65 -7.16
CA SER A 2 19.15 30.77 -5.99
C SER A 2 20.53 30.45 -5.40
N VAL A 3 20.64 30.43 -4.08
CA VAL A 3 21.83 30.01 -3.36
C VAL A 3 21.56 28.62 -2.80
N MET A 4 22.43 27.65 -3.17
CA MET A 4 22.37 26.29 -2.65
C MET A 4 23.43 26.14 -1.57
N MET A 5 23.04 25.55 -0.45
CA MET A 5 23.92 25.20 0.65
C MET A 5 24.07 23.69 0.71
N GLY A 6 25.20 23.20 1.17
CA GLY A 6 25.50 21.82 1.44
C GLY A 6 26.55 21.72 2.54
N ASN A 7 26.72 20.60 3.19
CA ASN A 7 27.70 20.33 4.21
C ASN A 7 29.15 20.30 3.62
N ASP A 8 29.23 19.93 2.34
CA ASP A 8 30.44 19.94 1.54
C ASP A 8 30.12 20.27 0.08
N GLN A 9 31.15 20.24 -0.79
CA GLN A 9 31.02 20.57 -2.21
C GLN A 9 30.12 19.54 -2.97
N GLU A 10 30.18 18.29 -2.62
CA GLU A 10 29.42 17.21 -3.27
C GLU A 10 27.93 17.32 -2.91
N ASP A 11 27.64 17.56 -1.64
CA ASP A 11 26.29 17.81 -1.14
C ASP A 11 25.68 19.08 -1.77
N ALA A 12 26.46 20.16 -1.87
CA ALA A 12 26.00 21.38 -2.53
C ALA A 12 25.67 21.17 -4.03
N LEU A 13 26.47 20.34 -4.73
CA LEU A 13 26.23 19.98 -6.12
C LEU A 13 24.96 19.11 -6.25
N ARG A 14 24.75 18.18 -5.35
CA ARG A 14 23.57 17.34 -5.26
C ARG A 14 22.30 18.18 -5.05
N ASN A 15 22.35 19.09 -4.07
CA ASN A 15 21.25 20.01 -3.79
C ASN A 15 20.92 20.95 -4.98
N LYS A 16 21.97 21.39 -5.71
CA LYS A 16 21.80 22.16 -6.95
C LYS A 16 21.09 21.34 -8.02
N LEU A 17 21.46 20.07 -8.21
CA LEU A 17 20.84 19.19 -9.20
C LEU A 17 19.36 18.98 -8.88
N VAL A 18 19.03 18.66 -7.63
CA VAL A 18 17.64 18.49 -7.17
C VAL A 18 16.82 19.75 -7.41
N ALA A 19 17.37 20.93 -7.07
CA ALA A 19 16.68 22.19 -7.30
C ALA A 19 16.48 22.50 -8.79
N GLN A 20 17.43 22.13 -9.64
CA GLN A 20 17.34 22.31 -11.08
C GLN A 20 16.27 21.38 -11.67
N LEU A 21 16.25 20.11 -11.29
CA LEU A 21 15.24 19.14 -11.69
C LEU A 21 13.84 19.59 -11.24
N THR A 22 13.71 20.07 -9.99
CA THR A 22 12.44 20.63 -9.48
C THR A 22 11.95 21.80 -10.33
N TYR A 23 12.85 22.70 -10.73
CA TYR A 23 12.52 23.83 -11.61
C TYR A 23 12.08 23.36 -13.01
N GLU A 24 12.84 22.41 -13.58
CA GLU A 24 12.57 21.85 -14.91
C GLU A 24 11.28 21.03 -14.96
N SER A 25 10.88 20.44 -13.82
CA SER A 25 9.62 19.73 -13.66
C SER A 25 8.45 20.61 -13.21
N ASP A 26 8.53 21.92 -13.41
CA ASP A 26 7.48 22.88 -13.02
C ASP A 26 7.10 22.82 -11.53
N TYR A 27 8.12 22.67 -10.66
CA TYR A 27 8.00 22.56 -9.21
C TYR A 27 7.20 21.31 -8.74
N GLN A 28 7.13 20.27 -9.54
CA GLN A 28 6.65 18.96 -9.10
C GLN A 28 7.79 18.21 -8.41
N PHE A 29 7.44 17.40 -7.42
CA PHE A 29 8.36 16.55 -6.67
C PHE A 29 8.00 15.09 -6.90
N ALA A 30 8.98 14.19 -6.77
CA ALA A 30 8.73 12.77 -6.71
C ALA A 30 7.70 12.49 -5.59
N LYS A 31 6.74 11.65 -5.88
CA LYS A 31 5.60 11.37 -5.01
C LYS A 31 5.48 9.87 -4.82
N ALA A 32 5.48 9.43 -3.56
CA ALA A 32 5.11 8.05 -3.25
C ALA A 32 3.76 7.67 -3.89
N PRO A 33 3.55 6.40 -4.22
CA PRO A 33 2.26 5.92 -4.72
C PRO A 33 1.11 6.25 -3.77
N ASP A 34 -0.12 6.31 -4.28
CA ASP A 34 -1.27 6.50 -3.41
C ASP A 34 -1.43 5.29 -2.48
N PRO A 35 -1.74 5.49 -1.20
CA PRO A 35 -1.91 4.38 -0.26
C PRO A 35 -3.14 3.54 -0.64
N PRO A 36 -3.08 2.20 -0.48
CA PRO A 36 -4.22 1.33 -0.74
C PRO A 36 -5.33 1.51 0.32
N ASN A 37 -6.55 1.06 0.00
CA ASN A 37 -7.62 0.94 1.00
C ASN A 37 -7.53 -0.44 1.65
N VAL A 38 -7.49 -0.47 2.99
CA VAL A 38 -7.28 -1.69 3.78
C VAL A 38 -8.55 -2.07 4.54
N THR A 39 -8.87 -3.35 4.51
CA THR A 39 -9.90 -3.97 5.36
C THR A 39 -9.22 -5.03 6.23
N ALA A 40 -9.56 -5.05 7.51
CA ALA A 40 -9.05 -6.05 8.44
C ALA A 40 -10.19 -6.93 8.96
N VAL A 41 -9.94 -8.22 9.01
CA VAL A 41 -10.84 -9.22 9.60
C VAL A 41 -10.13 -9.87 10.78
N VAL A 42 -10.79 -9.86 11.93
CA VAL A 42 -10.26 -10.44 13.17
C VAL A 42 -10.77 -11.86 13.37
N GLY A 43 -9.91 -12.71 13.91
CA GLY A 43 -10.22 -14.09 14.26
C GLY A 43 -9.62 -14.46 15.63
N ASP A 44 -9.74 -15.72 16.00
CA ASP A 44 -9.15 -16.29 17.21
C ASP A 44 -7.63 -16.41 17.04
N GLY A 45 -6.89 -15.51 17.70
CA GLY A 45 -5.44 -15.43 17.57
C GLY A 45 -4.94 -15.07 16.16
N GLN A 46 -5.77 -14.40 15.37
CA GLN A 46 -5.47 -14.10 13.97
C GLN A 46 -6.05 -12.74 13.55
N VAL A 47 -5.33 -12.07 12.66
CA VAL A 47 -5.80 -10.90 11.90
C VAL A 47 -5.50 -11.13 10.43
N THR A 48 -6.50 -11.00 9.57
CA THR A 48 -6.32 -11.01 8.12
C THR A 48 -6.54 -9.61 7.57
N LEU A 49 -5.57 -9.13 6.82
CA LEU A 49 -5.64 -7.86 6.10
C LEU A 49 -5.90 -8.12 4.63
N TYR A 50 -6.72 -7.28 4.02
CA TYR A 50 -6.95 -7.23 2.58
C TYR A 50 -6.81 -5.79 2.11
N TRP A 51 -6.26 -5.59 0.92
CA TRP A 51 -6.14 -4.25 0.33
C TRP A 51 -6.38 -4.25 -1.16
N ASP A 52 -6.82 -3.10 -1.66
CA ASP A 52 -7.09 -2.91 -3.08
C ASP A 52 -5.83 -2.60 -3.89
N ARG A 53 -6.01 -2.48 -5.21
CA ARG A 53 -4.95 -2.20 -6.18
C ARG A 53 -4.85 -0.73 -6.57
N SER A 54 -5.40 0.18 -5.79
CA SER A 54 -5.43 1.61 -6.15
C SER A 54 -4.02 2.20 -6.32
N ALA A 55 -3.06 1.73 -5.51
CA ALA A 55 -1.68 2.16 -5.56
C ALA A 55 -0.95 1.81 -6.88
N GLU A 56 -1.25 0.64 -7.46
CA GLU A 56 -0.56 0.10 -8.64
C GLU A 56 -0.70 0.96 -9.90
N ASN A 57 -1.72 1.84 -9.92
CA ASN A 57 -2.01 2.72 -11.05
C ASN A 57 -1.67 4.19 -10.76
N THR A 58 -0.94 4.46 -9.69
CA THR A 58 -0.54 5.82 -9.35
C THR A 58 0.48 6.33 -10.37
N ALA A 59 0.23 7.51 -10.93
CA ALA A 59 1.18 8.18 -11.80
C ALA A 59 2.04 9.18 -11.03
N ASP A 60 3.35 9.03 -11.11
CA ASP A 60 4.30 10.05 -10.69
C ASP A 60 4.69 10.92 -11.90
N LYS A 61 4.10 12.12 -11.95
CA LYS A 61 4.36 13.06 -13.05
C LYS A 61 5.79 13.59 -13.04
N TYR A 62 6.42 13.68 -11.87
CA TYR A 62 7.81 14.11 -11.76
C TYR A 62 8.72 13.08 -12.42
N MET A 63 8.57 11.79 -12.05
CA MET A 63 9.31 10.69 -12.66
C MET A 63 9.03 10.61 -14.17
N GLY A 64 7.77 10.70 -14.58
CA GLY A 64 7.41 10.74 -15.98
C GLY A 64 8.09 11.88 -16.76
N ASN A 65 8.24 13.06 -16.17
CA ASN A 65 8.90 14.20 -16.81
C ASN A 65 10.41 14.00 -16.97
N ILE A 66 11.10 13.55 -15.92
CA ILE A 66 12.57 13.40 -15.95
C ILE A 66 13.02 12.18 -16.75
N THR A 67 12.16 11.19 -16.93
CA THR A 67 12.45 9.95 -17.69
C THR A 67 11.82 9.91 -19.07
N ASN A 68 11.28 11.04 -19.57
CA ASN A 68 10.55 11.14 -20.83
C ASN A 68 9.38 10.14 -20.94
N GLY A 69 8.69 9.92 -19.85
CA GLY A 69 7.52 9.05 -19.75
C GLY A 69 7.83 7.58 -19.51
N ALA A 70 9.10 7.19 -19.36
CA ALA A 70 9.46 5.79 -19.13
C ALA A 70 9.00 5.31 -17.75
N ASP A 71 9.14 6.14 -16.71
CA ASP A 71 8.81 5.80 -15.32
C ASP A 71 7.64 6.66 -14.80
N LEU A 72 6.60 6.84 -15.61
CA LEU A 72 5.39 7.53 -15.17
C LEU A 72 4.68 6.80 -14.03
N ASN A 73 4.79 5.48 -13.96
CA ASN A 73 4.35 4.64 -12.87
C ASN A 73 5.57 3.87 -12.36
N ASP A 74 6.11 4.32 -11.25
CA ASP A 74 7.28 3.75 -10.58
C ASP A 74 6.90 2.98 -9.30
N PHE A 75 5.60 2.64 -9.15
CA PHE A 75 5.14 1.75 -8.09
C PHE A 75 5.95 0.45 -8.09
N GLU A 76 6.40 0.04 -6.91
CA GLU A 76 7.25 -1.15 -6.75
C GLU A 76 6.59 -2.23 -5.90
N GLY A 77 5.87 -1.86 -4.83
CA GLY A 77 5.30 -2.89 -3.97
C GLY A 77 4.55 -2.40 -2.76
N TYR A 78 4.29 -3.34 -1.86
CA TYR A 78 3.57 -3.13 -0.60
C TYR A 78 4.37 -3.60 0.59
N LYS A 79 4.20 -2.89 1.73
CA LYS A 79 4.68 -3.29 3.05
C LYS A 79 3.55 -3.24 4.06
N VAL A 80 3.58 -4.15 5.02
CA VAL A 80 2.71 -4.10 6.20
C VAL A 80 3.53 -3.66 7.40
N TYR A 81 3.06 -2.64 8.09
CA TYR A 81 3.55 -2.24 9.41
C TYR A 81 2.57 -2.66 10.48
N ARG A 82 3.07 -3.08 11.63
CA ARG A 82 2.26 -3.43 12.80
C ARG A 82 2.81 -2.73 14.04
N ALA A 83 1.90 -2.20 14.85
CA ALA A 83 2.21 -1.57 16.13
C ALA A 83 1.13 -1.86 17.18
N THR A 84 1.42 -1.58 18.44
CA THR A 84 0.44 -1.60 19.54
C THR A 84 -0.06 -0.21 19.90
N ASP A 85 0.53 0.82 19.32
CA ASP A 85 0.07 2.22 19.41
C ASP A 85 -0.20 2.81 18.02
N PHE A 86 -1.07 3.83 17.97
CA PHE A 86 -1.51 4.45 16.71
C PHE A 86 -0.44 5.30 16.02
N GLU A 87 0.62 5.71 16.72
CA GLU A 87 1.74 6.46 16.15
C GLU A 87 2.83 5.56 15.58
N PHE A 88 2.69 4.25 15.71
CA PHE A 88 3.66 3.24 15.28
C PHE A 88 5.05 3.39 15.92
N ASN A 89 5.11 3.88 17.17
CA ASN A 89 6.38 4.09 17.88
C ASN A 89 7.11 2.78 18.20
N ASP A 90 6.40 1.67 18.31
CA ASP A 90 6.94 0.34 18.53
C ASP A 90 7.18 -0.46 17.23
N ALA A 91 6.92 0.14 16.07
CA ALA A 91 7.32 -0.44 14.79
C ALA A 91 8.84 -0.37 14.63
N TYR A 92 9.41 -1.40 13.99
CA TYR A 92 10.86 -1.44 13.78
C TYR A 92 11.31 -0.34 12.83
N THR A 93 12.22 0.51 13.31
CA THR A 93 12.74 1.66 12.57
C THR A 93 14.22 1.48 12.29
N ILE A 94 14.63 1.67 11.04
CA ILE A 94 16.03 1.72 10.64
C ILE A 94 16.53 3.14 10.90
N THR A 95 17.68 3.24 11.59
CA THR A 95 18.32 4.53 11.91
C THR A 95 19.65 4.68 11.19
N ASP A 96 20.02 5.92 10.89
CA ASP A 96 21.33 6.27 10.39
C ASP A 96 22.42 6.15 11.49
N GLY A 97 23.67 6.45 11.14
CA GLY A 97 24.81 6.41 12.06
C GLY A 97 24.72 7.38 13.25
N ASP A 98 23.90 8.41 13.13
CA ASP A 98 23.65 9.44 14.16
C ASP A 98 22.40 9.12 15.00
N GLY A 99 21.68 8.04 14.69
CA GLY A 99 20.49 7.59 15.41
C GLY A 99 19.19 8.24 14.93
N ASN A 100 19.19 8.96 13.79
CA ASN A 100 17.97 9.51 13.22
C ASN A 100 17.21 8.42 12.47
N ALA A 101 15.88 8.39 12.62
CA ALA A 101 15.03 7.49 11.88
C ALA A 101 15.11 7.78 10.37
N THR A 102 15.34 6.73 9.58
CA THR A 102 15.40 6.82 8.11
C THR A 102 14.18 6.14 7.47
N PHE A 103 14.01 4.85 7.70
CA PHE A 103 12.94 4.04 7.13
C PHE A 103 12.27 3.19 8.21
N LEU A 104 10.98 2.94 8.05
CA LEU A 104 10.31 1.86 8.76
C LEU A 104 10.60 0.53 8.08
N GLU A 105 10.80 -0.50 8.87
CA GLU A 105 10.96 -1.88 8.38
C GLU A 105 9.59 -2.56 8.38
N ALA A 106 9.31 -3.34 7.33
CA ALA A 106 8.11 -4.15 7.27
C ALA A 106 8.03 -5.11 8.46
N TYR A 107 6.81 -5.37 8.92
CA TYR A 107 6.59 -6.32 10.01
C TYR A 107 7.16 -7.70 9.67
N VAL A 108 7.80 -8.35 10.63
CA VAL A 108 8.42 -9.65 10.46
C VAL A 108 7.66 -10.70 11.26
N GLN A 109 7.06 -11.66 10.57
CA GLN A 109 6.41 -12.82 11.18
C GLN A 109 7.24 -14.08 10.89
N ASN A 110 7.68 -14.76 11.93
CA ASN A 110 8.46 -16.00 11.82
C ASN A 110 9.71 -15.87 10.92
N GLY A 111 10.34 -14.72 10.92
CA GLY A 111 11.53 -14.43 10.09
C GLY A 111 11.23 -14.00 8.65
N VAL A 112 9.96 -13.93 8.28
CA VAL A 112 9.53 -13.45 6.94
C VAL A 112 9.00 -12.04 7.05
N LYS A 113 9.50 -11.14 6.21
CA LYS A 113 9.01 -9.76 6.12
C LYS A 113 7.66 -9.72 5.40
N ALA A 114 6.75 -8.92 5.90
CA ALA A 114 5.48 -8.63 5.24
C ALA A 114 5.70 -7.52 4.19
N GLN A 115 6.44 -7.86 3.16
CA GLN A 115 6.81 -7.00 2.04
C GLN A 115 6.73 -7.81 0.74
N TRP A 116 6.14 -7.22 -0.29
CA TRP A 116 5.94 -7.83 -1.61
C TRP A 116 6.19 -6.79 -2.69
N ASP A 117 6.94 -7.18 -3.71
CA ASP A 117 7.41 -6.34 -4.78
C ASP A 117 7.09 -6.93 -6.16
N LEU A 118 7.15 -6.09 -7.17
CA LEU A 118 6.98 -6.52 -8.57
C LEU A 118 8.08 -7.51 -8.96
N ILE A 119 7.78 -8.35 -9.96
CA ILE A 119 8.78 -9.21 -10.61
C ILE A 119 9.20 -8.49 -11.89
N ASP A 120 10.13 -7.53 -11.77
CA ASP A 120 10.52 -6.64 -12.88
C ASP A 120 12.04 -6.41 -13.01
N GLY A 121 12.84 -7.11 -12.19
CA GLY A 121 14.30 -7.02 -12.17
C GLY A 121 14.85 -5.96 -11.22
N LYS A 122 13.99 -5.31 -10.43
CA LYS A 122 14.38 -4.33 -9.41
C LYS A 122 14.19 -4.94 -8.03
N SER A 123 15.27 -5.35 -7.39
CA SER A 123 15.20 -6.03 -6.10
C SER A 123 16.40 -5.73 -5.22
N GLY A 124 16.33 -6.11 -3.96
CA GLY A 124 17.40 -5.96 -2.99
C GLY A 124 17.61 -4.50 -2.54
N TRP A 125 18.85 -4.11 -2.36
CA TRP A 125 19.19 -2.78 -1.86
C TRP A 125 19.21 -1.75 -2.98
N HIS A 126 18.41 -0.70 -2.84
CA HIS A 126 18.36 0.41 -3.79
C HIS A 126 19.77 1.02 -3.99
N PRO A 127 20.15 1.40 -5.22
CA PRO A 127 21.50 1.95 -5.49
C PRO A 127 21.78 3.28 -4.79
N VAL A 128 20.75 4.14 -4.64
CA VAL A 128 20.85 5.42 -3.93
C VAL A 128 20.61 5.20 -2.45
N ASP A 129 21.38 5.85 -1.60
CA ASP A 129 21.24 5.79 -0.14
C ASP A 129 20.79 7.12 0.46
N LEU A 130 20.23 7.06 1.67
CA LEU A 130 19.96 8.20 2.54
C LEU A 130 20.89 8.13 3.75
N ASN A 131 21.89 9.01 3.79
CA ASN A 131 22.88 9.05 4.87
C ASN A 131 23.58 7.70 5.11
N GLY A 132 23.89 6.97 4.02
CA GLY A 132 24.53 5.65 4.07
C GLY A 132 23.58 4.49 4.31
N ILE A 133 22.27 4.75 4.47
CA ILE A 133 21.24 3.73 4.64
C ILE A 133 20.50 3.52 3.32
N LYS A 134 20.47 2.30 2.85
CA LYS A 134 19.77 1.93 1.62
C LYS A 134 18.39 1.41 1.90
N PHE A 135 17.44 1.76 1.04
CA PHE A 135 16.10 1.21 1.05
C PHE A 135 16.14 -0.24 0.52
N ASN A 136 15.35 -1.12 1.12
CA ASN A 136 15.18 -2.49 0.63
C ASN A 136 13.93 -2.56 -0.24
N LEU A 137 14.12 -2.88 -1.52
CA LEU A 137 13.04 -2.96 -2.51
C LEU A 137 12.23 -4.25 -2.39
N GLY A 138 12.82 -5.33 -1.89
CA GLY A 138 12.22 -6.66 -1.83
C GLY A 138 13.08 -7.69 -2.56
N ASP A 139 12.48 -8.85 -2.85
CA ASP A 139 13.16 -10.03 -3.41
C ASP A 139 12.44 -10.59 -4.64
N GLU A 140 11.71 -9.75 -5.40
CA GLU A 140 10.85 -10.14 -6.53
C GLU A 140 9.81 -11.20 -6.17
N SER A 141 9.14 -10.97 -5.04
CA SER A 141 8.21 -11.93 -4.44
C SER A 141 6.87 -12.04 -5.19
N GLY A 142 6.56 -11.07 -6.03
CA GLY A 142 5.25 -10.88 -6.64
C GLY A 142 4.25 -10.21 -5.70
N LEU A 143 3.33 -9.43 -6.27
CA LEU A 143 2.34 -8.69 -5.48
C LEU A 143 1.30 -9.62 -4.88
N VAL A 144 0.92 -9.34 -3.63
CA VAL A 144 -0.23 -9.93 -2.96
C VAL A 144 -1.14 -8.82 -2.45
N HIS A 145 -2.41 -9.15 -2.20
CA HIS A 145 -3.43 -8.20 -1.71
C HIS A 145 -4.08 -8.66 -0.41
N SER A 146 -3.47 -9.63 0.24
CA SER A 146 -3.87 -10.10 1.56
C SER A 146 -2.67 -10.55 2.38
N TYR A 147 -2.80 -10.45 3.70
CA TYR A 147 -1.79 -10.90 4.66
C TYR A 147 -2.46 -11.43 5.91
N VAL A 148 -1.95 -12.55 6.44
CA VAL A 148 -2.46 -13.17 7.65
C VAL A 148 -1.41 -13.08 8.75
N ASP A 149 -1.73 -12.34 9.81
CA ASP A 149 -0.94 -12.29 11.04
C ASP A 149 -1.51 -13.27 12.06
N ASN A 150 -0.78 -14.35 12.31
CA ASN A 150 -1.08 -15.37 13.33
C ASN A 150 -0.28 -15.17 14.62
N ASN A 151 0.46 -14.07 14.72
CA ASN A 151 1.27 -13.76 15.90
C ASN A 151 0.64 -12.64 16.73
N VAL A 152 -0.64 -12.79 17.03
CA VAL A 152 -1.43 -11.83 17.79
C VAL A 152 -2.05 -12.49 19.01
N VAL A 153 -2.36 -11.66 20.02
CA VAL A 153 -2.99 -12.10 21.27
C VAL A 153 -4.40 -11.56 21.35
N ASN A 154 -5.38 -12.43 21.62
CA ASN A 154 -6.76 -12.02 21.79
C ASN A 154 -6.92 -10.99 22.92
N GLY A 155 -7.73 -9.97 22.65
CA GLY A 155 -7.95 -8.85 23.58
C GLY A 155 -6.87 -7.78 23.55
N GLN A 156 -5.74 -8.01 22.86
CA GLN A 156 -4.72 -7.01 22.64
C GLN A 156 -5.10 -6.14 21.43
N ARG A 157 -4.95 -4.83 21.57
CA ARG A 157 -5.13 -3.88 20.46
C ARG A 157 -3.88 -3.87 19.59
N TYR A 158 -4.11 -3.88 18.27
CA TYR A 158 -3.08 -3.70 17.26
C TYR A 158 -3.50 -2.65 16.24
N TYR A 159 -2.50 -1.98 15.68
CA TYR A 159 -2.63 -1.08 14.55
C TYR A 159 -1.84 -1.67 13.39
N TYR A 160 -2.46 -1.72 12.23
CA TYR A 160 -1.80 -2.13 11.00
C TYR A 160 -1.88 -0.99 9.99
N ALA A 161 -0.78 -0.76 9.29
CA ALA A 161 -0.76 0.08 8.11
C ALA A 161 -0.25 -0.74 6.92
N VAL A 162 -0.96 -0.66 5.80
CA VAL A 162 -0.44 -1.14 4.53
C VAL A 162 -0.01 0.08 3.75
N VAL A 163 1.27 0.12 3.39
CA VAL A 163 1.84 1.18 2.57
C VAL A 163 2.28 0.62 1.23
N SER A 164 2.09 1.41 0.19
CA SER A 164 2.70 1.21 -1.11
C SER A 164 4.03 1.93 -1.15
N TYR A 165 4.97 1.48 -1.95
CA TYR A 165 6.23 2.17 -2.17
C TYR A 165 6.63 2.15 -3.63
N ASP A 166 7.46 3.14 -4.01
CA ASP A 166 7.99 3.30 -5.35
C ASP A 166 9.42 2.77 -5.46
N TYR A 167 9.87 2.64 -6.70
CA TYR A 167 11.28 2.41 -6.99
C TYR A 167 12.10 3.71 -6.79
N GLY A 168 11.48 4.88 -7.01
CA GLY A 168 12.21 6.14 -7.07
C GLY A 168 13.04 6.25 -8.35
N GLY A 169 14.33 6.53 -8.22
CA GLY A 169 15.23 6.71 -9.35
C GLY A 169 16.51 5.90 -9.25
N ASP A 170 17.40 6.13 -10.18
CA ASP A 170 18.73 5.54 -10.21
C ASP A 170 19.81 6.53 -9.70
N LEU A 171 21.07 6.14 -9.81
CA LEU A 171 22.21 6.99 -9.46
C LEU A 171 22.29 8.28 -10.31
N THR A 172 21.63 8.34 -11.46
CA THR A 172 21.61 9.53 -12.33
C THR A 172 20.62 10.56 -11.78
N ASN A 173 19.44 10.11 -11.36
CA ASN A 173 18.38 10.97 -10.83
C ASN A 173 18.53 11.24 -9.34
N ASN A 174 19.23 10.35 -8.63
CA ASN A 174 19.49 10.41 -7.20
C ASN A 174 18.21 10.54 -6.35
N ILE A 175 17.14 9.84 -6.76
CA ILE A 175 15.85 9.81 -6.07
C ILE A 175 15.75 8.50 -5.30
N ILE A 176 15.54 8.61 -4.00
CA ILE A 176 15.37 7.44 -3.13
C ILE A 176 13.91 6.97 -3.16
N PRO A 177 13.66 5.66 -2.99
CA PRO A 177 12.32 5.15 -2.83
C PRO A 177 11.58 5.77 -1.65
N SER A 178 10.28 5.88 -1.75
CA SER A 178 9.43 6.44 -0.71
C SER A 178 8.21 5.58 -0.45
N ASP A 179 7.85 5.44 0.84
CA ASP A 179 6.61 4.80 1.25
C ASP A 179 5.44 5.79 1.19
N SER A 180 4.27 5.33 0.80
CA SER A 180 3.05 6.11 0.93
C SER A 180 2.79 6.46 2.41
N PRO A 181 2.26 7.66 2.71
CA PRO A 181 2.05 8.05 4.09
C PRO A 181 1.00 7.17 4.78
N MET A 182 1.28 6.80 6.01
CA MET A 182 0.25 6.25 6.91
C MET A 182 -0.73 7.37 7.22
N LYS A 183 -1.96 7.26 6.69
CA LYS A 183 -2.97 8.32 6.86
C LYS A 183 -3.62 8.20 8.21
N LEU A 184 -3.19 9.02 9.13
CA LEU A 184 -3.82 9.20 10.44
C LEU A 184 -3.88 10.68 10.79
N ARG A 185 -4.89 11.07 11.56
CA ARG A 185 -5.06 12.44 12.03
C ARG A 185 -5.44 12.43 13.50
N VAL A 186 -4.71 13.17 14.30
CA VAL A 186 -5.03 13.40 15.70
C VAL A 186 -5.65 14.79 15.84
N ASN A 187 -6.84 14.87 16.42
CA ASN A 187 -7.44 16.15 16.77
C ASN A 187 -6.73 16.69 18.02
N SER A 188 -5.97 17.77 17.85
CA SER A 188 -5.14 18.36 18.93
C SER A 188 -5.95 18.87 20.12
N LEU A 189 -7.26 19.14 19.97
CA LEU A 189 -8.12 19.63 21.03
C LEU A 189 -8.81 18.50 21.80
N THR A 190 -9.19 17.44 21.11
CA THR A 190 -9.98 16.34 21.70
C THR A 190 -9.16 15.06 21.91
N GLY A 191 -7.97 14.95 21.33
CA GLY A 191 -7.17 13.73 21.31
C GLY A 191 -7.76 12.60 20.46
N VAL A 192 -8.86 12.85 19.74
CA VAL A 192 -9.50 11.83 18.91
C VAL A 192 -8.62 11.52 17.72
N VAL A 193 -8.30 10.22 17.54
CA VAL A 193 -7.55 9.68 16.40
C VAL A 193 -8.55 9.28 15.31
N THR A 194 -8.31 9.75 14.10
CA THR A 194 -9.03 9.33 12.90
C THR A 194 -8.05 8.61 12.01
N LEU A 195 -8.32 7.34 11.72
CA LEU A 195 -7.51 6.50 10.83
C LEU A 195 -7.97 6.74 9.39
N GLY A 196 -7.02 6.81 8.48
CA GLY A 196 -7.28 6.88 7.05
C GLY A 196 -7.44 5.50 6.42
N PRO A 197 -7.58 5.45 5.09
CA PRO A 197 -7.98 4.22 4.41
C PRO A 197 -6.95 3.08 4.48
N ASN A 198 -5.69 3.40 4.71
CA ASN A 198 -4.60 2.43 4.76
C ASN A 198 -4.13 2.06 6.17
N VAL A 199 -4.84 2.53 7.20
CA VAL A 199 -4.53 2.23 8.61
C VAL A 199 -5.78 1.69 9.29
N VAL A 200 -5.65 0.56 9.97
CA VAL A 200 -6.75 -0.10 10.70
C VAL A 200 -6.35 -0.37 12.15
N GLU A 201 -7.33 -0.23 13.05
CA GLU A 201 -7.24 -0.64 14.44
C GLU A 201 -8.06 -1.91 14.64
N VAL A 202 -7.49 -2.91 15.28
CA VAL A 202 -8.14 -4.21 15.50
C VAL A 202 -7.86 -4.75 16.91
N VAL A 203 -8.81 -5.56 17.40
CA VAL A 203 -8.64 -6.34 18.63
C VAL A 203 -9.06 -7.77 18.30
N PRO A 204 -8.11 -8.69 18.09
CA PRO A 204 -8.42 -10.11 17.83
C PRO A 204 -9.25 -10.70 18.96
N SER A 205 -10.22 -11.52 18.61
CA SER A 205 -11.05 -12.22 19.58
C SER A 205 -11.65 -13.48 18.96
N PRO A 206 -11.91 -14.53 19.76
CA PRO A 206 -12.65 -15.67 19.29
C PRO A 206 -14.10 -15.24 18.93
N PRO A 207 -14.73 -15.89 17.95
CA PRO A 207 -16.13 -15.64 17.62
C PRO A 207 -17.04 -15.92 18.82
N SER A 208 -18.20 -15.25 18.86
CA SER A 208 -19.19 -15.46 19.92
C SER A 208 -19.69 -16.92 19.94
N ALA A 209 -20.00 -17.41 21.13
CA ALA A 209 -20.55 -18.76 21.27
C ALA A 209 -21.83 -18.91 20.43
N GLY A 210 -21.89 -19.97 19.62
CA GLY A 210 -23.02 -20.23 18.70
C GLY A 210 -22.93 -19.51 17.36
N TYR A 211 -21.86 -18.75 17.11
CA TYR A 211 -21.62 -18.18 15.79
C TYR A 211 -21.43 -19.29 14.76
N VAL A 212 -22.09 -19.16 13.64
CA VAL A 212 -21.91 -20.02 12.45
C VAL A 212 -21.40 -19.12 11.35
N GLU A 213 -20.22 -19.42 10.86
CA GLU A 213 -19.56 -18.65 9.80
C GLU A 213 -20.37 -18.72 8.50
N ALA A 214 -20.56 -17.58 7.86
CA ALA A 214 -21.14 -17.54 6.53
C ALA A 214 -20.23 -18.28 5.55
N SER A 215 -20.80 -19.18 4.80
CA SER A 215 -20.08 -19.96 3.80
C SER A 215 -20.79 -19.95 2.46
N TYR A 216 -20.04 -19.98 1.40
CA TYR A 216 -20.53 -20.18 0.05
C TYR A 216 -20.06 -21.56 -0.43
N SER A 217 -21.00 -22.39 -0.87
CA SER A 217 -20.73 -23.78 -1.24
C SER A 217 -20.36 -23.97 -2.72
N GLY A 218 -20.33 -22.88 -3.50
CA GLY A 218 -20.01 -22.91 -4.93
C GLY A 218 -18.60 -22.38 -5.17
N ASP A 219 -17.85 -23.05 -6.03
CA ASP A 219 -16.53 -22.54 -6.47
C ASP A 219 -16.67 -21.39 -7.48
N MET A 220 -17.83 -21.29 -8.13
CA MET A 220 -18.12 -20.34 -9.19
C MET A 220 -19.52 -19.76 -9.04
N VAL A 221 -19.67 -18.48 -9.28
CA VAL A 221 -20.98 -17.79 -9.26
C VAL A 221 -21.77 -18.14 -10.52
N ASP A 222 -23.05 -18.53 -10.36
CA ASP A 222 -23.91 -18.86 -11.49
C ASP A 222 -24.13 -17.65 -12.40
N HIS A 223 -23.91 -17.85 -13.70
CA HIS A 223 -24.22 -16.84 -14.71
C HIS A 223 -25.73 -16.78 -14.97
N VAL A 224 -26.38 -15.72 -14.52
CA VAL A 224 -27.85 -15.57 -14.56
C VAL A 224 -28.32 -14.89 -15.85
N SER A 225 -27.57 -13.93 -16.40
CA SER A 225 -27.96 -13.16 -17.59
C SER A 225 -26.76 -12.45 -18.21
N GLY A 226 -26.87 -12.14 -19.51
CA GLY A 226 -25.85 -11.42 -20.27
C GLY A 226 -25.16 -12.32 -21.30
N SER A 227 -24.29 -11.73 -22.12
CA SER A 227 -23.56 -12.41 -23.19
C SER A 227 -22.11 -12.76 -22.83
N SER A 228 -21.66 -12.41 -21.62
CA SER A 228 -20.30 -12.70 -21.16
C SER A 228 -20.09 -14.21 -21.01
N SER A 229 -18.90 -14.69 -21.36
CA SER A 229 -18.44 -16.07 -21.18
C SER A 229 -17.42 -16.22 -20.05
N GLY A 230 -17.17 -15.17 -19.28
CA GLY A 230 -16.23 -15.19 -18.16
C GLY A 230 -16.76 -15.97 -16.96
N GLU A 231 -15.86 -16.52 -16.17
CA GLU A 231 -16.14 -17.17 -14.88
C GLU A 231 -15.89 -16.19 -13.74
N VAL A 232 -16.75 -16.25 -12.71
CA VAL A 232 -16.63 -15.40 -11.52
C VAL A 232 -16.53 -16.28 -10.28
N PHE A 233 -15.47 -16.07 -9.52
CA PHE A 233 -15.23 -16.75 -8.25
C PHE A 233 -15.50 -15.79 -7.10
N LEU A 234 -16.12 -16.30 -6.03
CA LEU A 234 -16.47 -15.53 -4.84
C LEU A 234 -15.63 -15.99 -3.65
N GLU A 235 -15.01 -15.04 -2.97
CA GLU A 235 -14.41 -15.24 -1.66
C GLU A 235 -15.10 -14.35 -0.62
N ILE A 236 -15.53 -14.95 0.50
CA ILE A 236 -16.07 -14.20 1.63
C ILE A 236 -14.91 -13.71 2.48
N ILE A 237 -14.60 -12.43 2.37
CA ILE A 237 -13.49 -11.78 3.12
C ILE A 237 -13.87 -11.61 4.59
N ASP A 238 -15.06 -11.07 4.87
CA ASP A 238 -15.57 -10.87 6.21
C ASP A 238 -16.94 -11.54 6.38
N PRO A 239 -16.98 -12.76 6.94
CA PRO A 239 -18.23 -13.48 7.12
C PRO A 239 -19.15 -12.83 8.15
N MET A 240 -18.64 -11.92 9.01
CA MET A 240 -19.46 -11.24 10.04
C MET A 240 -20.41 -10.19 9.47
N ILE A 241 -20.09 -9.63 8.29
CA ILE A 241 -20.94 -8.62 7.63
C ILE A 241 -21.94 -9.23 6.64
N VAL A 242 -21.82 -10.51 6.33
CA VAL A 242 -22.77 -11.21 5.46
C VAL A 242 -24.10 -11.36 6.18
N LYS A 243 -25.16 -10.84 5.59
CA LYS A 243 -26.50 -10.85 6.21
C LYS A 243 -27.27 -12.12 5.84
N ASP A 244 -27.92 -12.72 6.85
CA ASP A 244 -28.81 -13.85 6.65
C ASP A 244 -29.99 -13.48 5.75
N ALA A 245 -30.45 -14.44 4.96
CA ALA A 245 -31.61 -14.34 4.07
C ALA A 245 -31.53 -13.21 3.02
N HIS A 246 -30.31 -12.80 2.65
CA HIS A 246 -30.06 -11.85 1.56
C HIS A 246 -29.61 -12.58 0.31
N THR A 247 -29.99 -12.05 -0.84
CA THR A 247 -29.47 -12.46 -2.14
C THR A 247 -28.50 -11.40 -2.64
N TYR A 248 -27.32 -11.83 -3.04
CA TYR A 248 -26.30 -10.96 -3.58
C TYR A 248 -26.22 -11.17 -5.10
N GLN A 249 -26.20 -10.10 -5.86
CA GLN A 249 -26.05 -10.12 -7.31
C GLN A 249 -24.83 -9.30 -7.70
N ILE A 250 -23.96 -9.91 -8.50
CA ILE A 250 -22.80 -9.26 -9.08
C ILE A 250 -23.16 -8.87 -10.51
N THR A 251 -22.99 -7.61 -10.86
CA THR A 251 -23.23 -7.09 -12.22
C THR A 251 -21.96 -6.44 -12.73
N PHE A 252 -21.65 -6.70 -14.00
CA PHE A 252 -20.55 -6.06 -14.71
C PHE A 252 -21.14 -5.06 -15.69
N GLU A 253 -20.57 -3.88 -15.73
CA GLU A 253 -20.92 -2.82 -16.69
C GLU A 253 -19.67 -2.44 -17.46
N ASP A 254 -19.77 -2.37 -18.78
CA ASP A 254 -18.69 -1.87 -19.62
C ASP A 254 -18.51 -0.38 -19.35
N THR A 255 -17.42 -0.02 -18.75
CA THR A 255 -17.05 1.39 -18.56
C THR A 255 -15.81 1.68 -19.38
N SER A 256 -15.97 2.37 -20.49
CA SER A 256 -14.84 2.90 -21.25
C SER A 256 -14.45 4.27 -20.70
N PHE A 257 -13.24 4.39 -20.18
CA PHE A 257 -12.65 5.68 -19.89
C PHE A 257 -11.31 5.79 -20.63
N LEU A 258 -10.98 6.99 -21.05
CA LEU A 258 -9.66 7.29 -21.56
C LEU A 258 -8.81 7.67 -20.35
N ASN A 259 -7.75 6.90 -20.09
CA ASN A 259 -6.74 7.37 -19.17
C ASN A 259 -6.02 8.61 -19.74
N GLN A 260 -5.18 9.25 -18.96
CA GLN A 260 -4.46 10.45 -19.39
C GLN A 260 -3.56 10.24 -20.64
N GLN A 261 -3.35 8.98 -21.04
CA GLN A 261 -2.59 8.58 -22.23
C GLN A 261 -3.48 8.14 -23.40
N GLY A 262 -4.81 8.20 -23.26
CA GLY A 262 -5.76 7.84 -24.31
C GLY A 262 -5.97 6.33 -24.52
N LEU A 263 -5.53 5.50 -23.57
CA LEU A 263 -5.74 4.06 -23.61
C LEU A 263 -7.08 3.70 -22.96
N ALA A 264 -7.76 2.66 -23.48
CA ALA A 264 -8.99 2.14 -22.90
C ALA A 264 -8.76 1.55 -21.52
N GLY A 265 -9.59 1.93 -20.55
CA GLY A 265 -9.57 1.39 -19.19
C GLY A 265 -10.27 0.05 -19.04
N TYR A 266 -10.29 -0.47 -17.83
CA TYR A 266 -10.85 -1.77 -17.47
C TYR A 266 -12.29 -1.64 -16.95
N ASP A 267 -13.02 -2.74 -17.00
CA ASP A 267 -14.41 -2.84 -16.55
C ASP A 267 -14.54 -2.59 -15.05
N THR A 268 -15.64 -1.95 -14.67
CA THR A 268 -15.98 -1.70 -13.27
C THR A 268 -16.91 -2.79 -12.75
N VAL A 269 -16.56 -3.37 -11.61
CA VAL A 269 -17.44 -4.32 -10.91
C VAL A 269 -18.30 -3.55 -9.92
N THR A 270 -19.61 -3.65 -10.07
CA THR A 270 -20.59 -3.09 -9.13
C THR A 270 -21.30 -4.20 -8.40
N THR A 271 -21.19 -4.26 -7.08
CA THR A 271 -21.91 -5.23 -6.24
C THR A 271 -23.16 -4.57 -5.67
N LYS A 272 -24.33 -5.17 -5.87
CA LYS A 272 -25.58 -4.72 -5.28
C LYS A 272 -26.15 -5.85 -4.41
N SER A 273 -26.59 -5.52 -3.20
CA SER A 273 -27.35 -6.45 -2.36
C SER A 273 -28.83 -6.12 -2.45
N TYR A 274 -29.67 -7.15 -2.54
CA TYR A 274 -31.12 -7.04 -2.52
C TYR A 274 -31.66 -7.78 -1.31
N THR A 275 -32.69 -7.20 -0.67
CA THR A 275 -33.45 -7.81 0.44
C THR A 275 -34.64 -8.58 -0.10
#